data_8681a3edcdc841343ff4da89eaf889fa
#
_entry.id   8681a3edcdc841343ff4da89eaf889fa
#
_cell.length_a   1.000
_cell.length_b   1.000
_cell.length_c   1.000
_cell.angle_alpha   90.00
_cell.angle_beta   90.00
_cell.angle_gamma   90.00
#
_symmetry.space_group_name_H-M   'P 1'
#
loop_
_entity.id
_entity.type
_entity.pdbx_description
1 polymer ?
#
loop_
_entity_poly.entity_id
_entity_poly.type
_entity_poly.pdbx_seq_one_letter_code
_entity_poly.pdbx_strand_id
1 'polypeptide(L)'
;MKIAICDDCELQVEYFKHRIEPFLKQNGDRNYTIDGYFSGEPLIDDVKDGKWFDMIVLDVILKNENGVDIAKELRECGYKGKIAFWTAHKDFVFDALDVEFTHYIIKGNEHGRMFSMIDNTLSDMKHKMLTIRHRDCIIRIP
;
A
#
# COMPACT_ATOMS: atom_id res chain seq x y z
N MET A 1 6.49 3.57 -8.48
CA MET A 1 5.51 3.15 -7.46
C MET A 1 5.93 3.66 -6.09
N LYS A 2 5.02 4.24 -5.36
CA LYS A 2 5.26 4.78 -4.01
C LYS A 2 4.49 3.95 -3.00
N ILE A 3 5.21 3.31 -2.09
CA ILE A 3 4.65 2.42 -1.08
C ILE A 3 4.96 2.95 0.31
N ALA A 4 3.98 2.93 1.21
CA ALA A 4 4.21 3.09 2.64
C ALA A 4 4.02 1.74 3.33
N ILE A 5 4.89 1.42 4.27
CA ILE A 5 4.75 0.27 5.16
C ILE A 5 4.72 0.77 6.60
N CYS A 6 3.64 0.47 7.32
CA CYS A 6 3.45 0.87 8.71
C CYS A 6 3.41 -0.36 9.61
N ASP A 7 4.42 -0.49 10.44
CA ASP A 7 4.59 -1.61 11.37
C ASP A 7 5.51 -1.13 12.50
N ASP A 8 5.15 -1.36 13.74
CA ASP A 8 5.95 -0.91 14.89
C ASP A 8 7.25 -1.69 15.08
N CYS A 9 7.42 -2.79 14.37
CA CYS A 9 8.63 -3.61 14.39
C CYS A 9 9.55 -3.23 13.23
N GLU A 10 10.71 -2.62 13.55
CA GLU A 10 11.69 -2.22 12.53
C GLU A 10 12.14 -3.40 11.66
N LEU A 11 12.30 -4.58 12.25
CA LEU A 11 12.72 -5.77 11.50
C LEU A 11 11.68 -6.18 10.45
N GLN A 12 10.40 -6.00 10.74
CA GLN A 12 9.33 -6.29 9.78
C GLN A 12 9.33 -5.29 8.63
N VAL A 13 9.56 -4.01 8.92
CA VAL A 13 9.71 -2.97 7.90
C VAL A 13 10.89 -3.29 6.98
N GLU A 14 12.05 -3.63 7.55
CA GLU A 14 13.23 -3.99 6.77
C GLU A 14 13.00 -5.27 5.96
N TYR A 15 12.36 -6.27 6.55
CA TYR A 15 12.01 -7.50 5.84
C TYR A 15 11.15 -7.20 4.61
N PHE A 16 10.13 -6.37 4.76
CA PHE A 16 9.26 -5.97 3.65
C PHE A 16 10.07 -5.29 2.55
N LYS A 17 10.91 -4.32 2.90
CA LYS A 17 11.76 -3.62 1.93
C LYS A 17 12.66 -4.59 1.17
N HIS A 18 13.37 -5.45 1.89
CA HIS A 18 14.30 -6.40 1.27
C HIS A 18 13.59 -7.40 0.35
N ARG A 19 12.35 -7.74 0.64
CA ARG A 19 11.57 -8.65 -0.20
C ARG A 19 11.05 -7.95 -1.46
N ILE A 20 10.63 -6.71 -1.34
CA ILE A 20 9.90 -6.00 -2.40
C ILE A 20 10.84 -5.25 -3.34
N GLU A 21 11.93 -4.67 -2.84
CA GLU A 21 12.84 -3.88 -3.68
C GLU A 21 13.37 -4.65 -4.90
N PRO A 22 13.90 -5.87 -4.77
CA PRO A 22 14.37 -6.62 -5.94
C PRO A 22 13.27 -6.88 -6.96
N PHE A 23 12.05 -7.14 -6.48
CA PHE A 23 10.90 -7.38 -7.33
C PHE A 23 10.55 -6.12 -8.15
N LEU A 24 10.54 -4.96 -7.53
CA LEU A 24 10.29 -3.69 -8.21
C LEU A 24 11.35 -3.41 -9.27
N LYS A 25 12.62 -3.62 -8.94
CA LYS A 25 13.73 -3.44 -9.89
C LYS A 25 13.61 -4.36 -11.09
N GLN A 26 13.27 -5.64 -10.86
CA GLN A 26 13.12 -6.63 -11.93
C GLN A 26 11.95 -6.31 -12.87
N ASN A 27 10.90 -5.68 -12.35
CA ASN A 27 9.72 -5.32 -13.13
C ASN A 27 9.80 -3.90 -13.72
N GLY A 28 10.99 -3.32 -13.77
CA GLY A 28 11.27 -2.10 -14.51
C GLY A 28 10.89 -0.80 -13.81
N ASP A 29 10.48 -0.87 -12.56
CA ASP A 29 10.23 0.35 -11.78
C ASP A 29 11.53 0.81 -11.13
N ARG A 30 12.15 1.83 -11.73
CA ARG A 30 13.40 2.40 -11.24
C ARG A 30 13.20 3.58 -10.29
N ASN A 31 11.99 4.13 -10.23
CA ASN A 31 11.66 5.30 -9.44
C ASN A 31 10.73 4.95 -8.27
N TYR A 32 10.86 3.74 -7.74
CA TYR A 32 10.08 3.33 -6.60
C TYR A 32 10.59 3.98 -5.32
N THR A 33 9.67 4.17 -4.37
CA THR A 33 10.01 4.48 -2.98
C THR A 33 9.24 3.57 -2.04
N ILE A 34 9.89 3.15 -0.96
CA ILE A 34 9.26 2.40 0.12
C ILE A 34 9.56 3.15 1.42
N ASP A 35 8.57 3.84 1.96
CA ASP A 35 8.71 4.63 3.18
C ASP A 35 8.20 3.82 4.38
N GLY A 36 9.03 3.69 5.40
CA GLY A 36 8.69 2.99 6.64
C GLY A 36 8.11 3.94 7.69
N TYR A 37 7.03 3.51 8.32
CA TYR A 37 6.40 4.20 9.44
C TYR A 37 6.26 3.20 10.60
N PHE A 38 6.52 3.66 11.81
CA PHE A 38 6.49 2.81 13.00
C PHE A 38 5.28 3.08 13.90
N SER A 39 4.45 4.03 13.50
CA SER A 39 3.18 4.37 14.13
C SER A 39 2.27 5.04 13.12
N GLY A 40 0.98 5.15 13.45
CA GLY A 40 -0.01 5.70 12.54
C GLY A 40 0.06 7.21 12.38
N GLU A 41 0.40 7.95 13.44
CA GLU A 41 0.36 9.41 13.42
C GLU A 41 1.25 10.04 12.35
N PRO A 42 2.54 9.67 12.22
CA PRO A 42 3.39 10.24 11.17
C PRO A 42 2.88 9.93 9.76
N LEU A 43 2.35 8.72 9.55
CA LEU A 43 1.77 8.34 8.27
C LEU A 43 0.54 9.18 7.92
N ILE A 44 -0.36 9.33 8.87
CA ILE A 44 -1.58 10.12 8.70
C ILE A 44 -1.24 11.59 8.44
N ASP A 45 -0.29 12.14 9.18
CA ASP A 45 0.17 13.51 9.00
C ASP A 45 0.75 13.74 7.62
N ASP A 46 1.58 12.82 7.13
CA ASP A 46 2.15 12.93 5.78
C ASP A 46 1.06 12.88 4.71
N VAL A 47 0.07 12.01 4.85
CA VAL A 47 -1.06 11.93 3.91
C VAL A 47 -1.89 13.21 3.94
N LYS A 48 -2.16 13.76 5.12
CA LYS A 48 -2.86 15.05 5.29
C LYS A 48 -2.10 16.20 4.63
N ASP A 49 -0.77 16.15 4.68
CA ASP A 49 0.10 17.15 4.08
C ASP A 49 0.26 16.98 2.56
N GLY A 50 -0.44 16.05 1.97
CA GLY A 50 -0.47 15.85 0.53
C GLY A 50 0.50 14.82 -0.01
N LYS A 51 1.21 14.09 0.85
CA LYS A 51 2.09 13.02 0.39
C LYS A 51 1.26 11.86 -0.17
N TRP A 52 1.57 11.45 -1.39
CA TRP A 52 0.85 10.40 -2.07
C TRP A 52 1.57 9.05 -1.97
N PHE A 53 0.78 7.99 -1.78
CA PHE A 53 1.24 6.62 -1.93
C PHE A 53 0.30 5.88 -2.87
N ASP A 54 0.86 5.07 -3.74
CA ASP A 54 0.06 4.16 -4.59
C ASP A 54 -0.53 3.02 -3.76
N MET A 55 0.19 2.64 -2.69
CA MET A 55 -0.24 1.60 -1.77
C MET A 55 0.28 1.89 -0.37
N ILE A 56 -0.57 1.66 0.63
CA ILE A 56 -0.19 1.66 2.04
C ILE A 56 -0.41 0.26 2.58
N VAL A 57 0.63 -0.32 3.16
CA VAL A 57 0.60 -1.64 3.80
C VAL A 57 0.65 -1.43 5.31
N LEU A 58 -0.31 -1.99 6.03
CA LEU A 58 -0.49 -1.80 7.46
C LEU A 58 -0.45 -3.13 8.21
N ASP A 59 0.27 -3.17 9.32
CA ASP A 59 0.02 -4.18 10.33
C ASP A 59 -1.27 -3.81 11.08
N VAL A 60 -1.95 -4.79 11.64
CA VAL A 60 -3.18 -4.54 12.41
C VAL A 60 -2.87 -4.21 13.86
N ILE A 61 -1.99 -4.99 14.49
CA ILE A 61 -1.66 -4.77 15.91
C ILE A 61 -0.32 -4.05 16.00
N LEU A 62 -0.37 -2.76 16.28
CA LEU A 62 0.79 -1.94 16.59
C LEU A 62 0.79 -1.60 18.08
N LYS A 63 1.91 -1.14 18.58
CA LYS A 63 2.03 -0.71 19.98
C LYS A 63 1.05 0.44 20.24
N ASN A 64 0.06 0.20 21.10
CA ASN A 64 -0.96 1.18 21.49
C ASN A 64 -1.87 1.65 20.33
N GLU A 65 -1.88 0.96 19.19
CA GLU A 65 -2.70 1.34 18.03
C GLU A 65 -3.24 0.10 17.31
N ASN A 66 -4.31 0.30 16.57
CA ASN A 66 -4.88 -0.71 15.68
C ASN A 66 -4.81 -0.22 14.24
N GLY A 67 -4.22 -1.03 13.35
CA GLY A 67 -4.05 -0.68 11.94
C GLY A 67 -5.37 -0.49 11.19
N VAL A 68 -6.44 -1.15 11.61
CA VAL A 68 -7.76 -0.92 11.03
C VAL A 68 -8.24 0.51 11.34
N ASP A 69 -8.02 0.98 12.54
CA ASP A 69 -8.37 2.36 12.92
C ASP A 69 -7.52 3.38 12.15
N ILE A 70 -6.24 3.09 11.94
CA ILE A 70 -5.36 3.91 11.09
C ILE A 70 -5.92 3.97 9.67
N ALA A 71 -6.31 2.83 9.11
CA ALA A 71 -6.90 2.77 7.77
C ALA A 71 -8.20 3.58 7.66
N LYS A 72 -9.06 3.50 8.67
CA LYS A 72 -10.29 4.31 8.73
C LYS A 72 -9.98 5.80 8.70
N GLU A 73 -9.02 6.21 9.50
CA GLU A 73 -8.61 7.62 9.55
C GLU A 73 -8.00 8.09 8.23
N LEU A 74 -7.19 7.26 7.58
CA LEU A 74 -6.67 7.55 6.25
C LEU A 74 -7.80 7.76 5.23
N ARG A 75 -8.81 6.90 5.24
CA ARG A 75 -9.97 7.06 4.35
C ARG A 75 -10.75 8.34 4.65
N GLU A 76 -10.93 8.67 5.93
CA GLU A 76 -11.58 9.91 6.35
C GLU A 76 -10.83 11.15 5.90
N CYS A 77 -9.50 11.08 5.83
CA CYS A 77 -8.66 12.16 5.29
C CYS A 77 -8.72 12.29 3.77
N GLY A 78 -9.45 11.41 3.09
CA GLY A 78 -9.58 11.43 1.65
C GLY A 78 -8.55 10.60 0.90
N TYR A 79 -7.78 9.74 1.58
CA TYR A 79 -6.85 8.85 0.88
C TYR A 79 -7.62 7.84 0.02
N LYS A 80 -7.31 7.82 -1.27
CA LYS A 80 -7.99 6.96 -2.26
C LYS A 80 -7.11 5.89 -2.86
N GLY A 81 -5.86 5.80 -2.43
CA GLY A 81 -4.95 4.75 -2.87
C GLY A 81 -5.30 3.40 -2.29
N LYS A 82 -4.54 2.40 -2.65
CA LYS A 82 -4.75 1.04 -2.17
C LYS A 82 -4.29 0.91 -0.72
N ILE A 83 -5.08 0.18 0.07
CA ILE A 83 -4.73 -0.23 1.43
C ILE A 83 -4.67 -1.75 1.44
N ALA A 84 -3.60 -2.29 1.99
CA ALA A 84 -3.45 -3.72 2.23
C ALA A 84 -3.01 -3.94 3.67
N PHE A 85 -3.40 -5.07 4.25
CA PHE A 85 -2.95 -5.48 5.58
C PHE A 85 -1.94 -6.61 5.45
N TRP A 86 -0.86 -6.51 6.20
CA TRP A 86 0.14 -7.56 6.35
C TRP A 86 0.37 -7.76 7.84
N THR A 87 -0.17 -8.82 8.39
CA THR A 87 -0.31 -9.00 9.83
C THR A 87 -0.25 -10.48 10.22
N ALA A 88 0.17 -10.75 11.44
CA ALA A 88 0.07 -12.09 12.02
C ALA A 88 -1.35 -12.44 12.48
N HIS A 89 -2.28 -11.49 12.48
CA HIS A 89 -3.62 -11.62 13.09
C HIS A 89 -4.70 -11.67 12.02
N LYS A 90 -5.32 -12.85 11.85
CA LYS A 90 -6.42 -13.07 10.90
C LYS A 90 -7.79 -12.59 11.39
N ASP A 91 -7.93 -12.31 12.67
CA ASP A 91 -9.23 -12.10 13.33
C ASP A 91 -9.84 -10.72 13.06
N PHE A 92 -9.13 -9.84 12.35
CA PHE A 92 -9.57 -8.46 12.10
C PHE A 92 -10.10 -8.23 10.69
N VAL A 93 -10.24 -9.28 9.88
CA VAL A 93 -10.71 -9.15 8.49
C VAL A 93 -12.08 -8.48 8.42
N PHE A 94 -13.01 -8.89 9.28
CA PHE A 94 -14.36 -8.30 9.29
C PHE A 94 -14.36 -6.84 9.73
N ASP A 95 -13.53 -6.49 10.70
CA ASP A 95 -13.39 -5.11 11.15
C ASP A 95 -12.83 -4.20 10.05
N ALA A 96 -12.06 -4.76 9.13
CA ALA A 96 -11.42 -4.03 8.04
C ALA A 96 -12.30 -3.85 6.80
N LEU A 97 -13.48 -4.50 6.72
CA LEU A 97 -14.30 -4.48 5.51
C LEU A 97 -14.70 -3.07 5.07
N ASP A 98 -14.92 -2.16 6.01
CA ASP A 98 -15.38 -0.80 5.72
C ASP A 98 -14.28 0.12 5.16
N VAL A 99 -13.01 -0.29 5.20
CA VAL A 99 -11.91 0.56 4.72
C VAL A 99 -11.52 0.32 3.26
N GLU A 100 -12.21 -0.61 2.59
CA GLU A 100 -11.95 -0.94 1.19
C GLU A 100 -10.51 -1.36 0.95
N PHE A 101 -10.06 -2.39 1.67
CA PHE A 101 -8.73 -2.95 1.46
C PHE A 101 -8.69 -3.88 0.25
N THR A 102 -7.52 -3.97 -0.40
CA THR A 102 -7.33 -4.86 -1.55
C THR A 102 -6.83 -6.25 -1.17
N HIS A 103 -6.01 -6.34 -0.14
CA HIS A 103 -5.40 -7.60 0.30
C HIS A 103 -5.30 -7.63 1.82
N TYR A 104 -5.47 -8.83 2.37
CA TYR A 104 -5.24 -9.11 3.78
C TYR A 104 -4.30 -10.32 3.82
N ILE A 105 -3.03 -10.07 4.10
CA ILE A 105 -1.96 -11.08 3.99
C ILE A 105 -1.48 -11.45 5.37
N ILE A 106 -1.43 -12.75 5.66
CA ILE A 106 -0.98 -13.25 6.95
C ILE A 106 0.54 -13.44 6.94
N LYS A 107 1.22 -12.83 7.89
CA LYS A 107 2.68 -12.97 8.07
C LYS A 107 3.05 -14.43 8.29
N GLY A 108 4.11 -14.87 7.60
CA GLY A 108 4.58 -16.24 7.65
C GLY A 108 3.80 -17.20 6.75
N ASN A 109 2.72 -16.76 6.14
CA ASN A 109 1.87 -17.57 5.25
C ASN A 109 1.49 -16.78 3.99
N GLU A 110 2.46 -16.07 3.42
CA GLU A 110 2.23 -15.16 2.30
C GLU A 110 1.94 -15.89 0.98
N HIS A 111 2.59 -17.05 0.74
CA HIS A 111 2.40 -17.86 -0.47
C HIS A 111 2.46 -17.05 -1.79
N GLY A 112 3.42 -16.12 -1.87
CA GLY A 112 3.58 -15.28 -3.06
C GLY A 112 2.55 -14.16 -3.18
N ARG A 113 1.61 -14.02 -2.26
CA ARG A 113 0.57 -12.98 -2.29
C ARG A 113 1.12 -11.57 -2.22
N MET A 114 2.23 -11.39 -1.49
CA MET A 114 2.90 -10.10 -1.39
C MET A 114 3.37 -9.62 -2.77
N PHE A 115 3.98 -10.50 -3.55
CA PHE A 115 4.42 -10.18 -4.92
C PHE A 115 3.24 -9.97 -5.86
N SER A 116 2.20 -10.81 -5.76
CA SER A 116 0.98 -10.65 -6.56
C SER A 116 0.31 -9.32 -6.31
N MET A 117 0.26 -8.88 -5.06
CA MET A 117 -0.28 -7.59 -4.65
C MET A 117 0.47 -6.43 -5.32
N ILE A 118 1.79 -6.47 -5.28
CA ILE A 118 2.63 -5.44 -5.90
C ILE A 118 2.48 -5.47 -7.43
N ASP A 119 2.50 -6.67 -8.02
CA ASP A 119 2.35 -6.83 -9.47
C ASP A 119 1.00 -6.31 -9.96
N ASN A 120 -0.08 -6.61 -9.26
CA ASN A 120 -1.41 -6.10 -9.58
C ASN A 120 -1.45 -4.57 -9.52
N THR A 121 -0.79 -3.97 -8.55
CA THR A 121 -0.74 -2.52 -8.42
C THR A 121 0.06 -1.88 -9.56
N LEU A 122 1.18 -2.47 -9.92
CA LEU A 122 1.97 -2.01 -11.08
C LEU A 122 1.16 -2.10 -12.36
N SER A 123 0.43 -3.20 -12.57
CA SER A 123 -0.42 -3.40 -13.75
C SER A 123 -1.53 -2.36 -13.80
N ASP A 124 -2.19 -2.07 -12.68
CA ASP A 124 -3.23 -1.05 -12.61
C ASP A 124 -2.69 0.34 -12.94
N MET A 125 -1.51 0.67 -12.45
CA MET A 125 -0.84 1.94 -12.76
C MET A 125 -0.56 2.07 -14.25
N LYS A 126 -0.04 1.03 -14.89
CA LYS A 126 0.22 1.00 -16.33
C LYS A 126 -1.07 1.13 -17.13
N HIS A 127 -2.13 0.45 -16.72
CA HIS A 127 -3.42 0.50 -17.37
C HIS A 127 -4.03 1.91 -17.33
N LYS A 128 -3.97 2.59 -16.19
CA LYS A 128 -4.41 3.98 -16.04
C LYS A 128 -3.63 4.93 -16.95
N MET A 129 -2.34 4.76 -17.06
CA MET A 129 -1.49 5.56 -17.94
C MET A 129 -1.87 5.41 -19.40
N LEU A 130 -2.09 4.17 -19.86
CA LEU A 130 -2.52 3.89 -21.23
C LEU A 130 -3.89 4.48 -21.53
N THR A 131 -4.82 4.41 -20.61
CA THR A 131 -6.15 4.99 -20.75
C THR A 131 -6.09 6.50 -20.90
N ILE A 132 -5.28 7.19 -20.08
CA ILE A 132 -5.10 8.64 -20.18
C ILE A 132 -4.52 9.03 -21.52
N ARG A 133 -3.48 8.34 -21.98
CA ARG A 133 -2.84 8.59 -23.28
C ARG A 133 -3.82 8.38 -24.43
N HIS A 134 -4.63 7.34 -24.36
CA HIS A 134 -5.65 7.07 -25.36
C HIS A 134 -6.71 8.20 -25.44
N ARG A 135 -7.16 8.69 -24.30
CA ARG A 135 -8.09 9.83 -24.23
C ARG A 135 -7.48 11.10 -24.81
N ASP A 136 -6.24 11.40 -24.49
CA ASP A 136 -5.53 12.55 -25.04
C ASP A 136 -5.40 12.46 -26.56
N CYS A 137 -5.11 11.28 -27.09
CA CYS A 137 -5.07 11.06 -28.53
C CYS A 137 -6.42 11.29 -29.20
N ILE A 138 -7.50 10.81 -28.57
CA ILE A 138 -8.88 11.01 -29.10
C ILE A 138 -9.25 12.50 -29.11
N ILE A 139 -8.92 13.23 -28.06
CA ILE A 139 -9.20 14.68 -27.93
C ILE A 139 -8.46 15.49 -28.99
N ARG A 140 -7.27 15.05 -29.40
CA ARG A 140 -6.41 15.76 -30.38
C ARG A 140 -6.79 15.48 -31.83
N ILE A 141 -7.60 14.49 -32.10
CA ILE A 141 -8.07 14.18 -33.45
C ILE A 141 -9.29 15.07 -33.74
N PRO A 142 -9.18 16.00 -34.67
CA PRO A 142 -10.31 16.87 -35.04
C PRO A 142 -11.45 16.11 -35.67
#